data_cb1361ba6391f1d7a92edd3b12921d5e
#
_entry.id   cb1361ba6391f1d7a92edd3b12921d5e
#
_cell.length_a   1.000
_cell.length_b   1.000
_cell.length_c   1.000
_cell.angle_alpha   90.00
_cell.angle_beta   90.00
_cell.angle_gamma   90.00
#
_symmetry.space_group_name_H-M   'P 1'
#
loop_
_entity.id
_entity.type
_entity.pdbx_description
1 polymer ?
#
loop_
_entity_poly.entity_id
_entity_poly.type
_entity_poly.pdbx_seq_one_letter_code
_entity_poly.pdbx_strand_id
1 'polypeptide(L)'
;MVDEQPTTQNKNGVIRPGDIDIGDIVLVCKNGFKANLKEIIVELNINEDIFSPFIYGELSLVDTHGLLRYGPILGAGEESLLVTYNTPCTDPVQLEFVIYKVKDRSKLDRDSTEAYTLCFTTPEAIKDKEQKIYKTFTGKTYSDYAKQIHKEYLKVEGGPELEVTPTNYITAFTSDGWTPFQCMK
;
A
#
# COMPACT_ATOMS: atom_id res chain seq x y z
N MET A 1 -10.84 -37.78 34.29
CA MET A 1 -11.16 -36.64 33.45
C MET A 1 -10.06 -35.62 33.70
N VAL A 2 -9.13 -35.57 32.81
CA VAL A 2 -8.04 -34.59 32.85
C VAL A 2 -8.45 -33.49 31.87
N ASP A 3 -8.72 -32.29 32.41
CA ASP A 3 -9.02 -31.11 31.61
C ASP A 3 -7.76 -30.75 30.80
N GLU A 4 -7.81 -31.00 29.50
CA GLU A 4 -6.88 -30.42 28.54
C GLU A 4 -7.21 -28.92 28.41
N GLN A 5 -6.43 -28.11 29.07
CA GLN A 5 -6.39 -26.68 28.79
C GLN A 5 -5.83 -26.45 27.37
N PRO A 6 -6.45 -25.60 26.55
CA PRO A 6 -5.88 -25.27 25.24
C PRO A 6 -4.55 -24.58 25.46
N THR A 7 -3.48 -25.20 25.01
CA THR A 7 -2.16 -24.57 24.88
C THR A 7 -2.26 -23.37 23.96
N THR A 8 -2.37 -22.21 24.56
CA THR A 8 -2.14 -20.93 23.87
C THR A 8 -0.72 -20.98 23.31
N GLN A 9 -0.59 -21.22 22.03
CA GLN A 9 0.68 -21.04 21.32
C GLN A 9 1.09 -19.58 21.53
N ASN A 10 2.14 -19.42 22.32
CA ASN A 10 2.80 -18.15 22.58
C ASN A 10 3.33 -17.62 21.23
N LYS A 11 2.63 -16.69 20.62
CA LYS A 11 3.09 -15.99 19.43
C LYS A 11 4.25 -15.12 19.86
N ASN A 12 5.46 -15.65 19.67
CA ASN A 12 6.72 -15.02 20.03
C ASN A 12 6.83 -13.66 19.33
N GLY A 13 7.13 -12.63 20.09
CA GLY A 13 7.98 -11.56 19.61
C GLY A 13 7.52 -10.15 19.90
N VAL A 14 6.25 -9.81 19.84
CA VAL A 14 5.81 -8.42 19.94
C VAL A 14 5.25 -8.14 21.33
N ILE A 15 6.11 -7.67 22.24
CA ILE A 15 5.77 -7.53 23.67
C ILE A 15 5.81 -6.07 24.11
N ARG A 16 6.62 -5.22 23.48
CA ARG A 16 6.87 -3.83 23.91
C ARG A 16 6.29 -2.84 22.91
N PRO A 17 5.85 -1.67 23.37
CA PRO A 17 5.53 -0.56 22.47
C PRO A 17 6.73 -0.25 21.56
N GLY A 18 6.50 -0.22 20.24
CA GLY A 18 7.54 -0.04 19.24
C GLY A 18 8.09 -1.34 18.63
N ASP A 19 7.79 -2.50 19.20
CA ASP A 19 8.09 -3.76 18.52
C ASP A 19 7.18 -3.96 17.31
N ILE A 20 7.74 -4.47 16.22
CA ILE A 20 7.01 -4.86 15.02
C ILE A 20 7.49 -6.24 14.60
N ASP A 21 6.55 -7.12 14.31
CA ASP A 21 6.83 -8.41 13.69
C ASP A 21 6.38 -8.36 12.24
N ILE A 22 7.36 -8.42 11.34
CA ILE A 22 7.11 -8.45 9.91
C ILE A 22 6.81 -9.91 9.53
N GLY A 23 5.57 -10.14 9.12
CA GLY A 23 5.10 -11.41 8.61
C GLY A 23 5.62 -11.70 7.21
N ASP A 24 4.72 -11.99 6.29
CA ASP A 24 5.07 -12.21 4.89
C ASP A 24 5.08 -10.89 4.10
N ILE A 25 6.04 -10.77 3.20
CA ILE A 25 6.08 -9.73 2.18
C ILE A 25 6.06 -10.43 0.84
N VAL A 26 4.90 -10.39 0.18
CA VAL A 26 4.65 -11.17 -1.04
C VAL A 26 4.51 -10.23 -2.22
N LEU A 27 5.41 -10.39 -3.18
CA LEU A 27 5.27 -9.80 -4.50
C LEU A 27 4.27 -10.61 -5.32
N VAL A 28 3.27 -9.94 -5.87
CA VAL A 28 2.27 -10.54 -6.77
C VAL A 28 2.35 -9.84 -8.11
N CYS A 29 2.63 -10.60 -9.16
CA CYS A 29 2.75 -10.07 -10.50
C CYS A 29 1.49 -10.37 -11.32
N LYS A 30 1.21 -9.56 -12.34
CA LYS A 30 0.05 -9.67 -13.21
C LYS A 30 -0.09 -11.05 -13.88
N ASN A 31 1.03 -11.71 -14.14
CA ASN A 31 1.05 -13.09 -14.69
C ASN A 31 0.70 -14.18 -13.69
N GLY A 32 0.35 -13.82 -12.44
CA GLY A 32 0.04 -14.74 -11.36
C GLY A 32 1.25 -15.26 -10.59
N PHE A 33 2.47 -14.87 -10.94
CA PHE A 33 3.66 -15.22 -10.18
C PHE A 33 3.63 -14.56 -8.81
N LYS A 34 4.00 -15.33 -7.78
CA LYS A 34 4.11 -14.85 -6.39
C LYS A 34 5.46 -15.22 -5.83
N ALA A 35 6.12 -14.25 -5.20
CA ALA A 35 7.38 -14.47 -4.52
C ALA A 35 7.34 -13.88 -3.11
N ASN A 36 7.75 -14.65 -2.11
CA ASN A 36 7.96 -14.11 -0.78
C ASN A 36 9.35 -13.48 -0.73
N LEU A 37 9.40 -12.19 -0.43
CA LEU A 37 10.63 -11.41 -0.43
C LEU A 37 11.32 -11.36 0.93
N LYS A 38 10.72 -11.93 1.97
CA LYS A 38 11.16 -11.79 3.37
C LYS A 38 12.65 -12.10 3.58
N GLU A 39 13.20 -13.09 2.88
CA GLU A 39 14.60 -13.51 3.05
C GLU A 39 15.61 -12.60 2.36
N ILE A 40 15.20 -11.79 1.41
CA ILE A 40 16.07 -10.92 0.61
C ILE A 40 15.94 -9.45 0.95
N ILE A 41 15.11 -9.11 1.94
CA ILE A 41 14.89 -7.74 2.40
C ILE A 41 16.07 -7.28 3.24
N VAL A 42 16.53 -6.05 2.96
CA VAL A 42 17.51 -5.33 3.77
C VAL A 42 16.83 -4.29 4.64
N GLU A 43 15.87 -3.57 4.07
CA GLU A 43 15.20 -2.46 4.75
C GLU A 43 13.78 -2.29 4.19
N LEU A 44 12.83 -2.03 5.08
CA LEU A 44 11.46 -1.67 4.74
C LEU A 44 11.08 -0.37 5.45
N ASN A 45 10.71 0.63 4.66
CA ASN A 45 10.22 1.92 5.15
C ASN A 45 8.77 2.12 4.66
N ILE A 46 7.85 2.30 5.59
CA ILE A 46 6.47 2.66 5.33
C ILE A 46 6.22 4.04 5.95
N ASN A 47 5.80 4.99 5.13
CA ASN A 47 5.59 6.37 5.53
C ASN A 47 4.10 6.71 5.47
N GLU A 48 3.54 7.01 6.62
CA GLU A 48 2.19 7.54 6.79
C GLU A 48 2.28 9.01 7.21
N ASP A 49 1.49 9.86 6.57
CA ASP A 49 1.40 11.27 6.89
C ASP A 49 -0.07 11.65 7.04
N ILE A 50 -0.42 12.25 8.17
CA ILE A 50 -1.78 12.71 8.48
C ILE A 50 -2.33 13.71 7.44
N PHE A 51 -1.47 14.38 6.68
CA PHE A 51 -1.85 15.31 5.62
C PHE A 51 -1.90 14.68 4.24
N SER A 52 -1.47 13.41 4.12
CA SER A 52 -1.53 12.64 2.88
C SER A 52 -2.54 11.49 3.02
N PRO A 53 -3.44 11.31 2.07
CA PRO A 53 -4.39 10.20 2.10
C PRO A 53 -3.77 8.89 1.64
N PHE A 54 -2.51 8.93 1.20
CA PHE A 54 -1.83 7.80 0.58
C PHE A 54 -0.58 7.43 1.37
N ILE A 55 -0.36 6.13 1.53
CA ILE A 55 0.84 5.59 2.13
C ILE A 55 1.89 5.39 1.04
N TYR A 56 3.11 5.77 1.33
CA TYR A 56 4.27 5.56 0.47
C TYR A 56 5.32 4.76 1.20
N GLY A 57 6.07 3.95 0.47
CA GLY A 57 7.15 3.21 1.08
C GLY A 57 8.25 2.82 0.12
N GLU A 58 9.30 2.29 0.72
CA GLU A 58 10.50 1.83 0.05
C GLU A 58 10.92 0.48 0.63
N LEU A 59 11.24 -0.45 -0.23
CA LEU A 59 11.71 -1.79 0.11
C LEU A 59 13.05 -2.03 -0.57
N SER A 60 14.12 -2.03 0.21
CA SER A 60 15.47 -2.33 -0.28
C SER A 60 15.74 -3.82 -0.21
N LEU A 61 16.21 -4.38 -1.31
CA LEU A 61 16.41 -5.82 -1.51
C LEU A 61 17.84 -6.13 -1.98
N VAL A 62 18.31 -7.32 -1.60
CA VAL A 62 19.47 -7.96 -2.23
C VAL A 62 18.98 -9.20 -2.98
N ASP A 63 18.86 -9.06 -4.29
CA ASP A 63 18.30 -10.06 -5.18
C ASP A 63 19.40 -10.97 -5.73
N THR A 64 19.44 -12.19 -5.22
CA THR A 64 20.34 -13.25 -5.68
C THR A 64 19.70 -14.14 -6.75
N HIS A 65 18.38 -14.03 -6.95
CA HIS A 65 17.60 -14.87 -7.85
C HIS A 65 17.34 -14.21 -9.22
N GLY A 66 17.67 -12.93 -9.34
CA GLY A 66 17.47 -12.17 -10.57
C GLY A 66 15.99 -11.84 -10.85
N LEU A 67 15.20 -11.56 -9.82
CA LEU A 67 13.78 -11.20 -9.94
C LEU A 67 13.55 -10.00 -10.86
N LEU A 68 14.45 -9.02 -10.81
CA LEU A 68 14.40 -7.85 -11.68
C LEU A 68 14.93 -8.13 -13.09
N ARG A 69 15.87 -9.06 -13.23
CA ARG A 69 16.56 -9.34 -14.51
C ARG A 69 15.86 -10.40 -15.35
N TYR A 70 15.44 -11.47 -14.71
CA TYR A 70 14.84 -12.65 -15.34
C TYR A 70 13.40 -12.88 -14.91
N GLY A 71 12.98 -12.20 -13.88
CA GLY A 71 11.68 -12.35 -13.26
C GLY A 71 10.68 -11.31 -13.75
N PRO A 72 9.56 -11.30 -13.09
CA PRO A 72 8.39 -10.53 -13.49
C PRO A 72 8.38 -9.09 -12.99
N ILE A 73 9.37 -8.62 -12.24
CA ILE A 73 9.37 -7.25 -11.73
C ILE A 73 9.74 -6.29 -12.87
N LEU A 74 8.76 -5.65 -13.43
CA LEU A 74 8.94 -4.67 -14.50
C LEU A 74 8.93 -3.22 -14.02
N GLY A 75 8.46 -2.96 -12.77
CA GLY A 75 8.32 -1.62 -12.22
C GLY A 75 7.34 -0.75 -12.99
N ALA A 76 6.39 -1.38 -13.67
CA ALA A 76 5.43 -0.71 -14.54
C ALA A 76 4.10 -0.38 -13.83
N GLY A 77 4.02 -0.62 -12.51
CA GLY A 77 2.78 -0.41 -11.74
C GLY A 77 1.75 -1.52 -11.91
N GLU A 78 2.17 -2.67 -12.40
CA GLU A 78 1.31 -3.86 -12.56
C GLU A 78 1.59 -4.91 -11.47
N GLU A 79 2.59 -4.68 -10.63
CA GLU A 79 2.97 -5.56 -9.52
C GLU A 79 2.39 -5.04 -8.22
N SER A 80 1.73 -5.92 -7.48
CA SER A 80 1.27 -5.66 -6.11
C SER A 80 2.27 -6.20 -5.09
N LEU A 81 2.42 -5.49 -3.99
CA LEU A 81 3.20 -5.88 -2.83
C LEU A 81 2.26 -6.04 -1.64
N LEU A 82 2.08 -7.27 -1.18
CA LEU A 82 1.30 -7.57 0.03
C LEU A 82 2.26 -7.58 1.22
N VAL A 83 2.07 -6.67 2.15
CA VAL A 83 2.88 -6.57 3.38
C VAL A 83 2.01 -6.94 4.56
N THR A 84 2.42 -7.97 5.30
CA THR A 84 1.78 -8.38 6.54
C THR A 84 2.68 -8.06 7.71
N TYR A 85 2.18 -7.34 8.69
CA TYR A 85 2.90 -7.05 9.92
C TYR A 85 1.98 -7.09 11.13
N ASN A 86 2.57 -7.23 12.30
CA ASN A 86 1.88 -7.25 13.58
C ASN A 86 2.58 -6.29 14.56
N THR A 87 1.78 -5.57 15.34
CA THR A 87 2.25 -4.72 16.43
C THR A 87 1.66 -5.20 17.75
N PRO A 88 2.21 -4.78 18.92
CA PRO A 88 1.65 -5.19 20.21
C PRO A 88 0.19 -4.82 20.35
N CYS A 89 -0.61 -5.75 20.85
CA CYS A 89 -2.03 -5.54 21.17
C CYS A 89 -2.95 -5.27 19.96
N THR A 90 -2.50 -5.53 18.74
CA THR A 90 -3.35 -5.43 17.54
C THR A 90 -3.41 -6.77 16.80
N ASP A 91 -4.47 -6.95 16.01
CA ASP A 91 -4.52 -8.04 15.06
C ASP A 91 -3.52 -7.78 13.92
N PRO A 92 -3.02 -8.84 13.25
CA PRO A 92 -2.15 -8.70 12.10
C PRO A 92 -2.79 -7.82 11.01
N VAL A 93 -2.05 -6.84 10.56
CA VAL A 93 -2.47 -5.94 9.48
C VAL A 93 -1.88 -6.42 8.17
N GLN A 94 -2.69 -6.52 7.13
CA GLN A 94 -2.25 -6.78 5.77
C GLN A 94 -2.56 -5.58 4.90
N LEU A 95 -1.53 -5.01 4.27
CA LEU A 95 -1.64 -3.90 3.35
C LEU A 95 -1.25 -4.34 1.95
N GLU A 96 -2.01 -3.86 0.97
CA GLU A 96 -1.71 -4.02 -0.45
C GLU A 96 -1.19 -2.72 -1.02
N PHE A 97 -0.05 -2.79 -1.69
CA PHE A 97 0.60 -1.69 -2.35
C PHE A 97 0.85 -2.00 -3.82
N VAL A 98 1.09 -0.97 -4.61
CA VAL A 98 1.51 -1.07 -6.01
C VAL A 98 2.94 -0.54 -6.14
N ILE A 99 3.79 -1.29 -6.82
CA ILE A 99 5.17 -0.89 -7.11
C ILE A 99 5.14 0.04 -8.32
N TYR A 100 5.62 1.28 -8.16
CA TYR A 100 5.61 2.27 -9.23
C TYR A 100 7.00 2.66 -9.74
N LYS A 101 8.07 2.26 -9.03
CA LYS A 101 9.44 2.63 -9.40
C LYS A 101 10.46 1.68 -8.80
N VAL A 102 11.52 1.39 -9.56
CA VAL A 102 12.75 0.77 -9.08
C VAL A 102 13.86 1.81 -9.11
N LYS A 103 14.61 1.94 -8.01
CA LYS A 103 15.73 2.89 -7.88
C LYS A 103 16.95 2.24 -7.26
N ASP A 104 18.08 2.96 -7.27
CA ASP A 104 19.33 2.62 -6.59
C ASP A 104 19.88 1.23 -6.97
N ARG A 105 19.67 0.84 -8.24
CA ARG A 105 20.11 -0.45 -8.76
C ARG A 105 21.63 -0.51 -8.86
N SER A 106 22.23 -1.45 -8.17
CA SER A 106 23.67 -1.71 -8.19
C SER A 106 23.97 -3.21 -8.27
N LYS A 107 25.05 -3.57 -8.98
CA LYS A 107 25.57 -4.93 -8.97
C LYS A 107 26.53 -5.07 -7.81
N LEU A 108 26.34 -6.09 -6.98
CA LEU A 108 27.17 -6.34 -5.82
C LEU A 108 28.35 -7.27 -6.12
N ASP A 109 28.22 -8.19 -7.08
CA ASP A 109 29.27 -9.15 -7.42
C ASP A 109 29.16 -9.61 -8.89
N ARG A 110 30.16 -10.45 -9.31
CA ARG A 110 30.22 -11.04 -10.66
C ARG A 110 29.05 -12.00 -10.93
N ASP A 111 28.45 -12.56 -9.90
CA ASP A 111 27.47 -13.66 -9.97
C ASP A 111 26.00 -13.21 -10.02
N SER A 112 25.70 -12.10 -10.67
CA SER A 112 24.33 -11.64 -10.88
C SER A 112 23.55 -11.18 -9.63
N THR A 113 24.17 -11.03 -8.47
CA THR A 113 23.54 -10.44 -7.29
C THR A 113 23.38 -8.93 -7.49
N GLU A 114 22.15 -8.46 -7.36
CA GLU A 114 21.83 -7.05 -7.52
C GLU A 114 21.14 -6.52 -6.24
N ALA A 115 21.51 -5.31 -5.84
CA ALA A 115 20.76 -4.56 -4.83
C ALA A 115 19.95 -3.48 -5.54
N TYR A 116 18.73 -3.31 -5.10
CA TYR A 116 17.85 -2.25 -5.59
C TYR A 116 16.74 -1.93 -4.58
N THR A 117 16.09 -0.79 -4.76
CA THR A 117 14.98 -0.36 -3.94
C THR A 117 13.71 -0.28 -4.77
N LEU A 118 12.66 -0.96 -4.31
CA LEU A 118 11.32 -0.87 -4.84
C LEU A 118 10.58 0.26 -4.13
N CYS A 119 10.09 1.24 -4.89
CA CYS A 119 9.20 2.27 -4.36
C CYS A 119 7.76 1.85 -4.59
N PHE A 120 6.97 1.88 -3.54
CA PHE A 120 5.57 1.45 -3.58
C PHE A 120 4.63 2.50 -2.96
N THR A 121 3.36 2.41 -3.30
CA THR A 121 2.30 3.28 -2.77
C THR A 121 0.96 2.55 -2.76
N THR A 122 -0.04 3.11 -2.11
CA THR A 122 -1.41 2.59 -2.18
C THR A 122 -1.98 2.68 -3.60
N PRO A 123 -2.81 1.74 -4.05
CA PRO A 123 -3.40 1.73 -5.39
C PRO A 123 -4.18 3.01 -5.71
N GLU A 124 -4.82 3.61 -4.71
CA GLU A 124 -5.57 4.86 -4.83
C GLU A 124 -4.68 6.04 -5.24
N ALA A 125 -3.41 6.04 -4.81
CA ALA A 125 -2.45 7.09 -5.18
C ALA A 125 -2.15 7.09 -6.69
N ILE A 126 -2.11 5.92 -7.30
CA ILE A 126 -1.93 5.80 -8.76
C ILE A 126 -3.17 6.32 -9.47
N LYS A 127 -4.36 5.87 -9.06
CA LYS A 127 -5.64 6.35 -9.61
C LYS A 127 -5.81 7.85 -9.50
N ASP A 128 -5.43 8.44 -8.36
CA ASP A 128 -5.49 9.89 -8.16
C ASP A 128 -4.63 10.65 -9.18
N LYS A 129 -3.43 10.16 -9.45
CA LYS A 129 -2.51 10.79 -10.41
C LYS A 129 -2.92 10.64 -11.87
N GLU A 130 -3.54 9.51 -12.21
CA GLU A 130 -3.96 9.22 -13.58
C GLU A 130 -5.22 9.97 -14.00
N GLN A 131 -6.04 10.40 -13.05
CA GLN A 131 -7.34 10.98 -13.33
C GLN A 131 -7.37 12.48 -13.04
N LYS A 132 -8.09 13.21 -13.89
CA LYS A 132 -8.38 14.63 -13.74
C LYS A 132 -9.87 14.86 -13.88
N ILE A 133 -10.44 15.64 -12.97
CA ILE A 133 -11.87 15.91 -12.92
C ILE A 133 -12.14 17.28 -13.52
N TYR A 134 -13.02 17.32 -14.51
CA TYR A 134 -13.55 18.53 -15.15
C TYR A 134 -15.07 18.52 -14.99
N LYS A 135 -15.55 18.94 -13.82
CA LYS A 135 -16.97 18.85 -13.48
C LYS A 135 -17.39 19.91 -12.47
N THR A 136 -18.59 20.41 -12.62
CA THR A 136 -19.24 21.25 -11.61
C THR A 136 -20.08 20.37 -10.71
N PHE A 137 -19.87 20.51 -9.42
CA PHE A 137 -20.60 19.82 -8.36
C PHE A 137 -21.56 20.81 -7.71
N THR A 138 -22.88 20.49 -7.70
CA THR A 138 -23.92 21.35 -7.16
C THR A 138 -25.02 20.56 -6.42
N GLY A 139 -25.61 21.19 -5.40
CA GLY A 139 -26.82 20.67 -4.76
C GLY A 139 -26.60 19.58 -3.71
N LYS A 140 -25.37 19.33 -3.27
CA LYS A 140 -25.04 18.36 -2.24
C LYS A 140 -24.15 18.96 -1.15
N THR A 141 -23.95 18.22 -0.07
CA THR A 141 -22.98 18.56 0.97
C THR A 141 -21.55 18.14 0.59
N TYR A 142 -20.54 18.70 1.24
CA TYR A 142 -19.14 18.28 1.02
C TYR A 142 -18.93 16.79 1.31
N SER A 143 -19.53 16.29 2.37
CA SER A 143 -19.46 14.86 2.70
C SER A 143 -20.01 13.96 1.60
N ASP A 144 -21.10 14.40 0.93
CA ASP A 144 -21.69 13.63 -0.17
C ASP A 144 -20.82 13.68 -1.42
N TYR A 145 -20.19 14.84 -1.68
CA TYR A 145 -19.22 14.95 -2.79
C TYR A 145 -17.98 14.09 -2.54
N ALA A 146 -17.43 14.11 -1.34
CA ALA A 146 -16.28 13.28 -0.99
C ALA A 146 -16.59 11.79 -1.22
N LYS A 147 -17.75 11.31 -0.75
CA LYS A 147 -18.20 9.93 -0.99
C LYS A 147 -18.40 9.63 -2.47
N GLN A 148 -19.00 10.57 -3.21
CA GLN A 148 -19.20 10.41 -4.64
C GLN A 148 -17.87 10.35 -5.40
N ILE A 149 -16.94 11.27 -5.14
CA ILE A 149 -15.63 11.32 -5.79
C ILE A 149 -14.82 10.08 -5.47
N HIS A 150 -14.78 9.67 -4.21
CA HIS A 150 -14.10 8.44 -3.81
C HIS A 150 -14.67 7.23 -4.57
N LYS A 151 -15.99 7.08 -4.60
CA LYS A 151 -16.65 5.95 -5.26
C LYS A 151 -16.43 5.93 -6.78
N GLU A 152 -16.48 7.10 -7.43
CA GLU A 152 -16.39 7.21 -8.90
C GLU A 152 -14.95 7.10 -9.41
N TYR A 153 -13.98 7.62 -8.65
CA TYR A 153 -12.62 7.82 -9.16
C TYR A 153 -11.52 7.07 -8.39
N LEU A 154 -11.68 6.87 -7.06
CA LEU A 154 -10.61 6.31 -6.24
C LEU A 154 -10.85 4.86 -5.82
N LYS A 155 -12.10 4.39 -5.80
CA LYS A 155 -12.43 3.08 -5.26
C LYS A 155 -11.67 1.96 -5.96
N VAL A 156 -10.95 1.15 -5.16
CA VAL A 156 -10.28 -0.09 -5.55
C VAL A 156 -11.12 -1.27 -5.05
N GLU A 157 -11.15 -2.38 -5.78
CA GLU A 157 -11.79 -3.62 -5.30
C GLU A 157 -11.08 -4.11 -4.04
N GLY A 158 -11.84 -4.34 -2.97
CA GLY A 158 -11.27 -4.75 -1.68
C GLY A 158 -10.57 -3.65 -0.87
N GLY A 159 -10.52 -2.42 -1.40
CA GLY A 159 -9.93 -1.28 -0.69
C GLY A 159 -10.81 -0.77 0.46
N PRO A 160 -10.24 0.07 1.35
CA PRO A 160 -10.94 0.60 2.50
C PRO A 160 -12.15 1.45 2.09
N GLU A 161 -13.18 1.42 2.93
CA GLU A 161 -14.32 2.33 2.78
C GLU A 161 -13.97 3.71 3.34
N LEU A 162 -14.45 4.74 2.65
CA LEU A 162 -14.24 6.12 3.09
C LEU A 162 -15.24 6.47 4.20
N GLU A 163 -14.72 6.69 5.41
CA GLU A 163 -15.48 7.25 6.51
C GLU A 163 -15.45 8.77 6.46
N VAL A 164 -16.62 9.40 6.43
CA VAL A 164 -16.75 10.86 6.37
C VAL A 164 -17.77 11.33 7.38
N THR A 165 -17.38 12.27 8.23
CA THR A 165 -18.33 12.97 9.11
C THR A 165 -19.29 13.80 8.27
N PRO A 166 -20.62 13.65 8.45
CA PRO A 166 -21.61 14.40 7.69
C PRO A 166 -21.43 15.92 7.85
N THR A 167 -21.51 16.65 6.74
CA THR A 167 -21.54 18.12 6.74
C THR A 167 -22.95 18.61 6.46
N ASN A 168 -23.32 19.77 7.04
CA ASN A 168 -24.71 20.26 7.00
C ASN A 168 -25.00 21.29 5.91
N TYR A 169 -23.95 21.80 5.24
CA TYR A 169 -24.12 22.89 4.27
C TYR A 169 -24.08 22.35 2.85
N ILE A 170 -25.11 22.72 2.08
CA ILE A 170 -25.13 22.52 0.62
C ILE A 170 -24.16 23.51 0.00
N THR A 171 -23.28 23.02 -0.85
CA THR A 171 -22.26 23.82 -1.51
C THR A 171 -22.19 23.52 -3.00
N ALA A 172 -21.45 24.35 -3.70
CA ALA A 172 -21.13 24.13 -5.11
C ALA A 172 -19.68 24.51 -5.36
N PHE A 173 -19.01 23.72 -6.18
CA PHE A 173 -17.66 24.02 -6.67
C PHE A 173 -17.45 23.44 -8.06
N THR A 174 -16.50 24.01 -8.79
CA THR A 174 -16.09 23.52 -10.11
C THR A 174 -14.66 23.05 -10.03
N SER A 175 -14.44 21.81 -10.45
CA SER A 175 -13.10 21.26 -10.65
C SER A 175 -12.67 21.50 -12.08
N ASP A 176 -11.52 22.13 -12.25
CA ASP A 176 -10.89 22.41 -13.55
C ASP A 176 -9.53 21.69 -13.64
N GLY A 177 -9.61 20.36 -13.82
CA GLY A 177 -8.43 19.51 -13.93
C GLY A 177 -7.77 19.16 -12.59
N TRP A 178 -8.50 19.22 -11.49
CA TRP A 178 -8.02 18.76 -10.19
C TRP A 178 -7.99 17.25 -10.12
N THR A 179 -7.07 16.70 -9.33
CA THR A 179 -7.11 15.27 -9.02
C THR A 179 -8.31 14.97 -8.11
N PRO A 180 -8.78 13.73 -8.06
CA PRO A 180 -9.86 13.32 -7.17
C PRO A 180 -9.63 13.76 -5.72
N PHE A 181 -8.43 13.57 -5.21
CA PHE A 181 -8.09 13.98 -3.84
C PHE A 181 -8.06 15.51 -3.68
N GLN A 182 -7.57 16.26 -4.67
CA GLN A 182 -7.63 17.73 -4.63
C GLN A 182 -9.07 18.25 -4.57
N CYS A 183 -10.03 17.53 -5.17
CA CYS A 183 -11.44 17.86 -5.09
C CYS A 183 -12.07 17.59 -3.72
N MET A 184 -11.46 16.69 -2.92
CA MET A 184 -11.95 16.32 -1.58
C MET A 184 -11.29 17.15 -0.46
N LYS A 185 -10.19 17.83 -0.74
CA LYS A 185 -9.43 18.66 0.21
C LYS A 185 -9.96 20.09 0.26
#